data_76f8cbad7249bb9c1de67594fb04c76d
#
_entry.id   76f8cbad7249bb9c1de67594fb04c76d
#
_cell.length_a   1.000
_cell.length_b   1.000
_cell.length_c   1.000
_cell.angle_alpha   90.00
_cell.angle_beta   90.00
_cell.angle_gamma   90.00
#
_symmetry.space_group_name_H-M   'P 1'
#
loop_
_entity.id
_entity.type
_entity.pdbx_description
1 polymer ?
#
loop_
_entity_poly.entity_id
_entity_poly.type
_entity_poly.pdbx_seq_one_letter_code
_entity_poly.pdbx_strand_id
1 'polypeptide(L)'
;SGHGVGAALLSVSVLNLLRSRGLRSHSDVLLTTDFSQPNEVLSALNDNFQMSDHKDMYFTIWYGVYNRVSRQIIYSSGGHPPAVLFTGKSAQTAQVQLLRTSGLPIGMMPDINYDNATCDIDTFGALYVFSDGAYEITKPDGSIWGMDALVETLMIPDRATHPSLDRVLQSAIKMNKYGDVLEDDLSILEVNFGSSSPA
;
A
#
# COMPACT_ATOMS: atom_id res chain seq x y z
N SER A 1 -2.10 -8.71 -9.42
CA SER A 1 -3.53 -8.64 -9.62
C SER A 1 -4.04 -9.97 -10.17
N GLY A 2 -5.09 -10.47 -9.59
CA GLY A 2 -5.71 -11.73 -9.99
C GLY A 2 -6.77 -12.10 -8.96
N HIS A 3 -7.84 -12.72 -9.40
CA HIS A 3 -8.91 -13.24 -8.55
C HIS A 3 -8.91 -14.77 -8.57
N GLY A 4 -9.50 -15.37 -7.54
CA GLY A 4 -9.65 -16.81 -7.45
C GLY A 4 -8.61 -17.50 -6.54
N VAL A 5 -8.66 -18.83 -6.53
CA VAL A 5 -7.91 -19.70 -5.59
C VAL A 5 -6.38 -19.51 -5.73
N GLY A 6 -5.88 -19.33 -6.96
CA GLY A 6 -4.45 -19.14 -7.20
C GLY A 6 -3.90 -17.86 -6.53
N ALA A 7 -4.58 -16.73 -6.72
CA ALA A 7 -4.21 -15.47 -6.11
C ALA A 7 -4.30 -15.52 -4.57
N ALA A 8 -5.33 -16.17 -4.02
CA ALA A 8 -5.46 -16.37 -2.58
C ALA A 8 -4.31 -17.21 -2.01
N LEU A 9 -3.91 -18.30 -2.67
CA LEU A 9 -2.79 -19.13 -2.24
C LEU A 9 -1.46 -18.37 -2.31
N LEU A 10 -1.23 -17.57 -3.35
CA LEU A 10 -0.04 -16.73 -3.48
C LEU A 10 0.02 -15.72 -2.31
N SER A 11 -1.09 -15.03 -2.02
CA SER A 11 -1.18 -14.08 -0.90
C SER A 11 -0.85 -14.73 0.44
N VAL A 12 -1.37 -15.93 0.70
CA VAL A 12 -1.06 -16.70 1.92
C VAL A 12 0.42 -17.07 1.98
N SER A 13 1.02 -17.47 0.85
CA SER A 13 2.44 -17.82 0.77
C SER A 13 3.34 -16.62 1.07
N VAL A 14 3.04 -15.46 0.48
CA VAL A 14 3.75 -14.19 0.76
C VAL A 14 3.61 -13.80 2.23
N LEU A 15 2.40 -13.86 2.79
CA LEU A 15 2.15 -13.55 4.20
C LEU A 15 2.91 -14.48 5.15
N ASN A 16 2.92 -15.79 4.85
CA ASN A 16 3.66 -16.76 5.65
C ASN A 16 5.16 -16.49 5.60
N LEU A 17 5.67 -16.13 4.42
CA LEU A 17 7.07 -15.78 4.23
C LEU A 17 7.45 -14.55 5.06
N LEU A 18 6.67 -13.47 4.99
CA LEU A 18 6.88 -12.25 5.78
C LEU A 18 6.73 -12.45 7.29
N ARG A 19 5.89 -13.41 7.72
CA ARG A 19 5.68 -13.73 9.14
C ARG A 19 6.72 -14.69 9.71
N SER A 20 7.38 -15.49 8.88
CA SER A 20 8.30 -16.54 9.30
C SER A 20 9.65 -16.04 9.83
N ARG A 21 9.72 -14.80 10.33
CA ARG A 21 10.87 -14.22 11.04
C ARG A 21 11.33 -15.17 12.15
N GLY A 22 12.18 -16.15 11.82
CA GLY A 22 12.78 -17.06 12.81
C GLY A 22 12.30 -18.50 12.81
N LEU A 23 11.35 -18.89 11.98
CA LEU A 23 11.05 -20.32 11.74
C LEU A 23 11.82 -20.75 10.48
N ARG A 24 12.69 -21.76 10.64
CA ARG A 24 13.48 -22.37 9.56
C ARG A 24 12.56 -22.80 8.42
N SER A 25 12.38 -21.93 7.45
CA SER A 25 11.68 -22.18 6.20
C SER A 25 12.72 -22.49 5.11
N HIS A 26 12.33 -23.25 4.11
CA HIS A 26 13.19 -23.85 3.10
C HIS A 26 13.85 -22.85 2.11
N SER A 27 13.69 -21.54 2.29
CA SER A 27 14.41 -20.53 1.49
C SER A 27 15.42 -19.80 2.36
N ASP A 28 16.70 -20.09 2.12
CA ASP A 28 17.84 -19.47 2.85
C ASP A 28 17.94 -17.94 2.64
N VAL A 29 17.36 -17.41 1.56
CA VAL A 29 17.48 -15.99 1.16
C VAL A 29 16.81 -15.04 2.17
N LEU A 30 15.66 -15.41 2.75
CA LEU A 30 14.99 -14.54 3.73
C LEU A 30 15.58 -14.60 5.14
N LEU A 31 16.41 -15.58 5.44
CA LEU A 31 17.12 -15.67 6.72
C LEU A 31 18.17 -14.56 6.86
N THR A 32 18.68 -14.02 5.76
CA THR A 32 19.70 -12.97 5.71
C THR A 32 19.13 -11.58 5.37
N THR A 33 17.85 -11.48 4.96
CA THR A 33 17.22 -10.23 4.57
C THR A 33 17.00 -9.33 5.78
N ASP A 34 17.45 -8.09 5.70
CA ASP A 34 17.13 -7.07 6.68
C ASP A 34 15.73 -6.50 6.42
N PHE A 35 14.76 -6.90 7.24
CA PHE A 35 13.38 -6.42 7.14
C PHE A 35 13.21 -4.93 7.47
N SER A 36 14.25 -4.27 7.96
CA SER A 36 14.26 -2.80 8.10
C SER A 36 14.60 -2.08 6.79
N GLN A 37 15.01 -2.83 5.76
CA GLN A 37 15.37 -2.33 4.43
C GLN A 37 14.32 -2.77 3.39
N PRO A 38 13.33 -1.91 3.06
CA PRO A 38 12.25 -2.26 2.14
C PRO A 38 12.70 -2.80 0.78
N ASN A 39 13.74 -2.20 0.19
CA ASN A 39 14.30 -2.65 -1.09
C ASN A 39 14.83 -4.09 -1.02
N GLU A 40 15.50 -4.48 0.06
CA GLU A 40 16.00 -5.85 0.25
C GLU A 40 14.83 -6.83 0.39
N VAL A 41 13.77 -6.44 1.11
CA VAL A 41 12.57 -7.27 1.25
C VAL A 41 11.91 -7.49 -0.12
N LEU A 42 11.75 -6.44 -0.94
CA LEU A 42 11.15 -6.56 -2.27
C LEU A 42 12.02 -7.41 -3.21
N SER A 43 13.34 -7.23 -3.19
CA SER A 43 14.26 -8.06 -3.98
C SER A 43 14.18 -9.53 -3.57
N ALA A 44 14.20 -9.83 -2.27
CA ALA A 44 14.07 -11.18 -1.77
C ALA A 44 12.69 -11.81 -2.12
N LEU A 45 11.60 -11.03 -2.09
CA LEU A 45 10.30 -11.48 -2.56
C LEU A 45 10.33 -11.76 -4.07
N ASN A 46 10.94 -10.88 -4.88
CA ASN A 46 11.04 -11.06 -6.31
C ASN A 46 11.81 -12.35 -6.67
N ASP A 47 12.90 -12.63 -5.98
CA ASP A 47 13.71 -13.84 -6.20
C ASP A 47 12.95 -15.13 -5.84
N ASN A 48 12.03 -15.07 -4.87
CA ASN A 48 11.27 -16.23 -4.42
C ASN A 48 9.95 -16.45 -5.16
N PHE A 49 9.42 -15.46 -5.87
CA PHE A 49 8.09 -15.50 -6.51
C PHE A 49 8.14 -15.14 -7.99
N GLN A 50 9.01 -15.81 -8.77
CA GLN A 50 9.04 -15.60 -10.21
C GLN A 50 7.79 -16.16 -10.90
N MET A 51 7.24 -15.42 -11.89
CA MET A 51 6.08 -15.82 -12.69
C MET A 51 6.23 -17.21 -13.29
N SER A 52 7.44 -17.56 -13.79
CA SER A 52 7.75 -18.86 -14.37
C SER A 52 7.43 -20.04 -13.45
N ASP A 53 7.58 -19.83 -12.12
CA ASP A 53 7.40 -20.87 -11.11
C ASP A 53 6.00 -20.85 -10.50
N HIS A 54 5.24 -19.77 -10.75
CA HIS A 54 3.94 -19.48 -10.11
C HIS A 54 2.79 -19.28 -11.12
N LYS A 55 2.77 -20.04 -12.24
CA LYS A 55 1.68 -20.06 -13.24
C LYS A 55 1.38 -18.66 -13.79
N ASP A 56 2.42 -17.94 -14.17
CA ASP A 56 2.35 -16.59 -14.71
C ASP A 56 1.72 -15.56 -13.77
N MET A 57 1.68 -15.84 -12.47
CA MET A 57 1.19 -14.89 -11.47
C MET A 57 2.30 -13.97 -10.98
N TYR A 58 1.94 -12.71 -10.83
CA TYR A 58 2.74 -11.66 -10.19
C TYR A 58 1.86 -10.88 -9.21
N PHE A 59 2.46 -10.08 -8.35
CA PHE A 59 1.70 -9.23 -7.44
C PHE A 59 2.38 -7.88 -7.22
N THR A 60 1.58 -6.92 -6.79
CA THR A 60 2.05 -5.60 -6.42
C THR A 60 2.16 -5.48 -4.91
N ILE A 61 3.12 -4.69 -4.44
CA ILE A 61 3.34 -4.47 -3.02
C ILE A 61 3.87 -3.06 -2.77
N TRP A 62 3.38 -2.43 -1.73
CA TRP A 62 4.00 -1.30 -1.06
C TRP A 62 4.45 -1.77 0.32
N TYR A 63 5.74 -1.63 0.62
CA TYR A 63 6.33 -2.05 1.89
C TYR A 63 6.99 -0.87 2.57
N GLY A 64 6.60 -0.58 3.80
CA GLY A 64 7.12 0.55 4.57
C GLY A 64 7.49 0.15 6.00
N VAL A 65 8.56 0.73 6.50
CA VAL A 65 9.05 0.57 7.87
C VAL A 65 9.06 1.93 8.56
N TYR A 66 8.33 2.04 9.65
CA TYR A 66 8.26 3.26 10.44
C TYR A 66 9.18 3.19 11.65
N ASN A 67 10.12 4.14 11.73
CA ASN A 67 10.92 4.36 12.92
C ASN A 67 10.21 5.34 13.86
N ARG A 68 9.76 4.84 15.00
CA ARG A 68 9.01 5.64 15.99
C ARG A 68 9.85 6.72 16.68
N VAL A 69 11.17 6.53 16.77
CA VAL A 69 12.08 7.49 17.44
C VAL A 69 12.39 8.68 16.53
N SER A 70 12.80 8.39 15.29
CA SER A 70 13.07 9.43 14.28
C SER A 70 11.82 9.96 13.59
N ARG A 71 10.66 9.32 13.78
CA ARG A 71 9.40 9.60 13.06
C ARG A 71 9.57 9.60 11.54
N GLN A 72 10.30 8.65 11.04
CA GLN A 72 10.60 8.52 9.61
C GLN A 72 10.06 7.19 9.08
N ILE A 73 9.48 7.22 7.89
CA ILE A 73 9.16 6.04 7.09
C ILE A 73 10.25 5.88 6.04
N ILE A 74 10.83 4.67 5.94
CA ILE A 74 11.56 4.19 4.79
C ILE A 74 10.65 3.22 4.04
N TYR A 75 10.56 3.32 2.72
CA TYR A 75 9.61 2.52 1.93
C TYR A 75 10.14 2.19 0.54
N SER A 76 9.55 1.14 -0.04
CA SER A 76 9.76 0.71 -1.42
C SER A 76 8.45 0.21 -2.03
N SER A 77 8.33 0.29 -3.35
CA SER A 77 7.12 -0.13 -4.09
C SER A 77 7.48 -1.05 -5.25
N GLY A 78 6.79 -2.18 -5.35
CA GLY A 78 6.84 -3.10 -6.47
C GLY A 78 5.52 -3.07 -7.25
N GLY A 79 5.38 -2.15 -8.21
CA GLY A 79 4.20 -2.01 -9.06
C GLY A 79 2.91 -1.56 -8.35
N HIS A 80 2.94 -1.29 -7.06
CA HIS A 80 1.77 -0.89 -6.27
C HIS A 80 1.47 0.61 -6.45
N PRO A 81 0.17 1.03 -6.40
CA PRO A 81 -0.18 2.44 -6.32
C PRO A 81 0.56 3.19 -5.21
N PRO A 82 0.83 4.49 -5.37
CA PRO A 82 1.48 5.26 -4.32
C PRO A 82 0.62 5.27 -3.04
N ALA A 83 1.25 5.09 -1.88
CA ALA A 83 0.58 5.39 -0.62
C ALA A 83 0.44 6.91 -0.48
N VAL A 84 -0.64 7.35 0.17
CA VAL A 84 -0.93 8.77 0.39
C VAL A 84 -0.63 9.12 1.83
N LEU A 85 0.32 10.02 2.05
CA LEU A 85 0.65 10.54 3.38
C LEU A 85 0.17 11.98 3.53
N PHE A 86 -0.60 12.23 4.57
CA PHE A 86 -0.90 13.56 5.07
C PHE A 86 0.02 13.83 6.27
N THR A 87 0.86 14.84 6.21
CA THR A 87 1.77 15.17 7.33
C THR A 87 1.91 16.68 7.50
N GLY A 88 2.04 17.12 8.75
CA GLY A 88 2.14 18.52 9.11
C GLY A 88 2.09 18.72 10.63
N LYS A 89 2.02 19.99 11.06
CA LYS A 89 1.89 20.31 12.48
C LYS A 89 0.52 19.96 13.06
N SER A 90 -0.51 19.96 12.21
CA SER A 90 -1.87 19.57 12.57
C SER A 90 -2.60 19.04 11.33
N ALA A 91 -3.76 18.39 11.51
CA ALA A 91 -4.59 17.93 10.40
C ALA A 91 -5.02 19.06 9.45
N GLN A 92 -5.23 20.27 9.97
CA GLN A 92 -5.66 21.43 9.19
C GLN A 92 -4.55 22.03 8.30
N THR A 93 -3.29 21.79 8.67
CA THR A 93 -2.10 22.29 7.96
C THR A 93 -1.30 21.19 7.29
N ALA A 94 -1.83 19.97 7.29
CA ALA A 94 -1.18 18.82 6.68
C ALA A 94 -1.06 19.01 5.16
N GLN A 95 0.10 18.62 4.66
CA GLN A 95 0.38 18.54 3.22
C GLN A 95 0.27 17.09 2.77
N VAL A 96 -0.11 16.93 1.52
CA VAL A 96 -0.23 15.61 0.88
C VAL A 96 1.09 15.25 0.22
N GLN A 97 1.54 14.02 0.42
CA GLN A 97 2.67 13.43 -0.27
C GLN A 97 2.27 12.07 -0.83
N LEU A 98 2.63 11.80 -2.10
CA LEU A 98 2.45 10.50 -2.71
C LEU A 98 3.75 9.70 -2.56
N LEU A 99 3.70 8.65 -1.75
CA LEU A 99 4.86 7.82 -1.44
C LEU A 99 4.98 6.67 -2.44
N ARG A 100 5.83 6.86 -3.44
CA ARG A 100 6.12 5.86 -4.48
C ARG A 100 7.62 5.78 -4.75
N THR A 101 8.08 4.60 -5.15
CA THR A 101 9.38 4.38 -5.78
C THR A 101 9.17 3.71 -7.14
N SER A 102 10.17 3.75 -7.99
CA SER A 102 10.17 2.97 -9.23
C SER A 102 10.36 1.49 -8.89
N GLY A 103 9.58 0.61 -9.52
CA GLY A 103 9.69 -0.83 -9.34
C GLY A 103 8.58 -1.57 -10.09
N LEU A 104 8.93 -2.65 -10.79
CA LEU A 104 7.97 -3.55 -11.42
C LEU A 104 7.27 -4.41 -10.36
N PRO A 105 6.09 -4.96 -10.68
CA PRO A 105 5.45 -5.96 -9.83
C PRO A 105 6.37 -7.13 -9.51
N ILE A 106 6.22 -7.66 -8.31
CA ILE A 106 7.01 -8.80 -7.82
C ILE A 106 6.76 -10.03 -8.69
N GLY A 107 7.83 -10.66 -9.13
CA GLY A 107 7.82 -11.86 -9.95
C GLY A 107 7.70 -11.62 -11.44
N MET A 108 7.44 -10.40 -11.89
CA MET A 108 7.27 -10.10 -13.32
C MET A 108 8.54 -10.30 -14.15
N MET A 109 9.68 -9.98 -13.58
CA MET A 109 11.00 -10.18 -14.22
C MET A 109 12.05 -10.56 -13.16
N PRO A 110 13.03 -11.40 -13.52
CA PRO A 110 14.17 -11.70 -12.66
C PRO A 110 15.10 -10.47 -12.52
N ASP A 111 15.98 -10.52 -11.52
CA ASP A 111 17.08 -9.57 -11.30
C ASP A 111 16.66 -8.08 -11.22
N ILE A 112 15.46 -7.82 -10.71
CA ILE A 112 14.98 -6.44 -10.48
C ILE A 112 15.59 -5.88 -9.21
N ASN A 113 16.15 -4.67 -9.31
CA ASN A 113 16.54 -3.87 -8.17
C ASN A 113 15.40 -2.92 -7.78
N TYR A 114 15.09 -2.85 -6.50
CA TYR A 114 14.13 -1.93 -5.93
C TYR A 114 14.86 -0.82 -5.17
N ASP A 115 14.31 0.39 -5.22
CA ASP A 115 14.89 1.55 -4.54
C ASP A 115 14.13 1.85 -3.25
N ASN A 116 14.86 2.30 -2.23
CA ASN A 116 14.26 2.90 -1.04
C ASN A 116 14.03 4.39 -1.24
N ALA A 117 12.94 4.89 -0.66
CA ALA A 117 12.75 6.31 -0.40
C ALA A 117 12.41 6.52 1.07
N THR A 118 12.59 7.74 1.56
CA THR A 118 12.32 8.12 2.94
C THR A 118 11.38 9.31 3.00
N CYS A 119 10.57 9.36 4.05
CA CYS A 119 9.70 10.49 4.33
C CYS A 119 9.62 10.72 5.84
N ASP A 120 9.77 11.97 6.26
CA ASP A 120 9.62 12.37 7.66
C ASP A 120 8.15 12.64 7.96
N ILE A 121 7.72 12.24 9.17
CA ILE A 121 6.37 12.50 9.67
C ILE A 121 6.46 13.57 10.74
N ASP A 122 5.83 14.72 10.48
CA ASP A 122 5.70 15.81 11.42
C ASP A 122 4.79 15.40 12.62
N THR A 123 4.40 16.34 13.44
CA THR A 123 3.55 16.13 14.64
C THR A 123 2.26 15.38 14.31
N PHE A 124 1.60 15.74 13.21
CA PHE A 124 0.47 15.02 12.64
C PHE A 124 0.92 14.17 11.46
N GLY A 125 0.40 12.94 11.37
CA GLY A 125 0.59 12.07 10.21
C GLY A 125 -0.54 11.05 10.07
N ALA A 126 -1.06 10.92 8.85
CA ALA A 126 -2.01 9.87 8.47
C ALA A 126 -1.59 9.28 7.11
N LEU A 127 -1.32 7.99 7.07
CA LEU A 127 -0.92 7.25 5.88
C LEU A 127 -2.07 6.36 5.41
N TYR A 128 -2.36 6.42 4.12
CA TYR A 128 -3.35 5.57 3.46
C TYR A 128 -2.66 4.68 2.43
N VAL A 129 -2.92 3.38 2.54
CA VAL A 129 -2.49 2.36 1.56
C VAL A 129 -3.75 1.65 1.07
N PHE A 130 -3.89 1.46 -0.24
CA PHE A 130 -5.15 0.98 -0.83
C PHE A 130 -4.91 0.20 -2.11
N SER A 131 -5.87 -0.67 -2.46
CA SER A 131 -5.91 -1.34 -3.77
C SER A 131 -6.40 -0.38 -4.86
N ASP A 132 -6.16 -0.75 -6.12
CA ASP A 132 -6.65 -0.02 -7.30
C ASP A 132 -8.17 0.13 -7.33
N GLY A 133 -8.93 -0.85 -6.83
CA GLY A 133 -10.38 -0.75 -6.66
C GLY A 133 -10.86 0.42 -5.78
N ALA A 134 -9.95 1.10 -5.05
CA ALA A 134 -10.31 2.29 -4.28
C ALA A 134 -10.42 3.56 -5.14
N TYR A 135 -9.88 3.58 -6.36
CA TYR A 135 -9.89 4.77 -7.24
C TYR A 135 -10.16 4.46 -8.73
N GLU A 136 -9.94 3.23 -9.19
CA GLU A 136 -10.25 2.82 -10.57
C GLU A 136 -11.76 2.49 -10.73
N ILE A 137 -12.60 3.45 -10.36
CA ILE A 137 -14.06 3.30 -10.36
C ILE A 137 -14.63 3.95 -11.63
N THR A 138 -15.34 3.15 -12.44
CA THR A 138 -16.00 3.62 -13.65
C THR A 138 -17.25 4.43 -13.29
N LYS A 139 -17.28 5.71 -13.67
CA LYS A 139 -18.44 6.58 -13.49
C LYS A 139 -19.53 6.32 -14.54
N PRO A 140 -20.78 6.79 -14.34
CA PRO A 140 -21.86 6.63 -15.30
C PRO A 140 -21.59 7.21 -16.69
N ASP A 141 -20.72 8.22 -16.79
CA ASP A 141 -20.30 8.83 -18.06
C ASP A 141 -19.15 8.07 -18.75
N GLY A 142 -18.69 6.96 -18.16
CA GLY A 142 -17.59 6.13 -18.66
C GLY A 142 -16.18 6.64 -18.29
N SER A 143 -16.05 7.76 -17.62
CA SER A 143 -14.75 8.22 -17.11
C SER A 143 -14.40 7.50 -15.79
N ILE A 144 -13.11 7.52 -15.43
CA ILE A 144 -12.64 6.95 -14.15
C ILE A 144 -12.68 8.03 -13.06
N TRP A 145 -13.08 7.65 -11.85
CA TRP A 145 -13.08 8.55 -10.69
C TRP A 145 -11.64 9.01 -10.35
N GLY A 146 -10.72 8.06 -10.27
CA GLY A 146 -9.28 8.32 -10.30
C GLY A 146 -8.66 8.69 -8.95
N MET A 147 -7.32 8.64 -8.94
CA MET A 147 -6.48 8.88 -7.76
C MET A 147 -6.67 10.29 -7.18
N ASP A 148 -6.75 11.32 -8.04
CA ASP A 148 -6.88 12.71 -7.58
C ASP A 148 -8.17 12.91 -6.78
N ALA A 149 -9.27 12.35 -7.26
CA ALA A 149 -10.56 12.43 -6.57
C ALA A 149 -10.57 11.63 -5.25
N LEU A 150 -9.86 10.49 -5.19
CA LEU A 150 -9.64 9.77 -3.93
C LEU A 150 -8.87 10.66 -2.93
N VAL A 151 -7.77 11.28 -3.36
CA VAL A 151 -6.96 12.17 -2.51
C VAL A 151 -7.79 13.36 -2.03
N GLU A 152 -8.55 14.01 -2.91
CA GLU A 152 -9.46 15.09 -2.53
C GLU A 152 -10.49 14.65 -1.49
N THR A 153 -11.04 13.44 -1.61
CA THR A 153 -11.99 12.88 -0.65
C THR A 153 -11.34 12.65 0.71
N LEU A 154 -10.09 12.18 0.73
CA LEU A 154 -9.31 12.00 1.95
C LEU A 154 -8.93 13.33 2.62
N MET A 155 -8.74 14.40 1.83
CA MET A 155 -8.41 15.75 2.34
C MET A 155 -9.56 16.42 3.10
N ILE A 156 -10.80 15.97 2.93
CA ILE A 156 -11.94 16.53 3.65
C ILE A 156 -11.75 16.28 5.15
N PRO A 157 -11.70 17.32 6.00
CA PRO A 157 -11.51 17.14 7.43
C PRO A 157 -12.59 16.25 8.04
N ASP A 158 -12.21 15.37 8.96
CA ASP A 158 -13.15 14.55 9.69
C ASP A 158 -14.11 15.45 10.48
N ARG A 159 -15.36 15.47 10.05
CA ARG A 159 -16.44 15.90 10.91
C ARG A 159 -16.80 14.70 11.77
N ALA A 160 -17.11 14.93 13.04
CA ALA A 160 -17.35 13.92 14.08
C ALA A 160 -18.35 12.80 13.71
N THR A 161 -18.98 12.85 12.54
CA THR A 161 -20.03 11.94 12.10
C THR A 161 -19.61 10.90 11.06
N HIS A 162 -18.47 11.09 10.36
CA HIS A 162 -18.05 10.14 9.31
C HIS A 162 -16.52 10.03 9.25
N PRO A 163 -15.93 8.89 9.65
CA PRO A 163 -14.52 8.58 9.45
C PRO A 163 -14.09 8.70 7.98
N SER A 164 -12.81 8.99 7.73
CA SER A 164 -12.26 9.15 6.38
C SER A 164 -12.54 7.96 5.47
N LEU A 165 -12.41 6.74 6.01
CA LEU A 165 -12.65 5.50 5.26
C LEU A 165 -14.12 5.34 4.84
N ASP A 166 -15.06 5.68 5.72
CA ASP A 166 -16.50 5.63 5.39
C ASP A 166 -16.85 6.61 4.27
N ARG A 167 -16.23 7.80 4.26
CA ARG A 167 -16.43 8.78 3.18
C ARG A 167 -15.89 8.27 1.84
N VAL A 168 -14.72 7.62 1.84
CA VAL A 168 -14.19 7.02 0.62
C VAL A 168 -15.14 5.96 0.10
N LEU A 169 -15.60 5.04 0.95
CA LEU A 169 -16.52 3.99 0.56
C LEU A 169 -17.84 4.56 0.01
N GLN A 170 -18.44 5.54 0.70
CA GLN A 170 -19.66 6.19 0.23
C GLN A 170 -19.46 6.92 -1.10
N SER A 171 -18.33 7.59 -1.28
CA SER A 171 -17.99 8.27 -2.54
C SER A 171 -17.78 7.26 -3.66
N ALA A 172 -17.08 6.17 -3.41
CA ALA A 172 -16.87 5.08 -4.34
C ALA A 172 -18.20 4.51 -4.85
N ILE A 173 -19.10 4.13 -3.93
CA ILE A 173 -20.44 3.60 -4.25
C ILE A 173 -21.25 4.63 -5.05
N LYS A 174 -21.26 5.90 -4.60
CA LYS A 174 -22.03 6.97 -5.24
C LYS A 174 -21.54 7.26 -6.68
N MET A 175 -20.24 7.17 -6.91
CA MET A 175 -19.65 7.46 -8.23
C MET A 175 -19.64 6.26 -9.16
N ASN A 176 -19.86 5.05 -8.63
CA ASN A 176 -19.80 3.82 -9.41
C ASN A 176 -21.01 3.71 -10.36
N LYS A 177 -20.73 3.39 -11.62
CA LYS A 177 -21.70 3.16 -12.67
C LYS A 177 -22.70 2.02 -12.35
N TYR A 178 -22.26 1.03 -11.59
CA TYR A 178 -23.04 -0.16 -11.24
C TYR A 178 -23.70 -0.09 -9.86
N GLY A 179 -23.75 1.10 -9.25
CA GLY A 179 -24.33 1.28 -7.92
C GLY A 179 -23.51 0.63 -6.82
N ASP A 180 -24.13 -0.22 -6.00
CA ASP A 180 -23.49 -0.82 -4.82
C ASP A 180 -22.52 -1.96 -5.13
N VAL A 181 -22.43 -2.40 -6.39
CA VAL A 181 -21.50 -3.47 -6.84
C VAL A 181 -20.27 -2.83 -7.44
N LEU A 182 -19.16 -2.88 -6.75
CA LEU A 182 -17.87 -2.42 -7.28
C LEU A 182 -17.31 -3.41 -8.30
N GLU A 183 -16.58 -2.91 -9.30
CA GLU A 183 -15.98 -3.73 -10.36
C GLU A 183 -14.80 -4.54 -9.86
N ASP A 184 -14.13 -4.08 -8.79
CA ASP A 184 -12.99 -4.75 -8.17
C ASP A 184 -13.03 -4.64 -6.64
N ASP A 185 -12.21 -5.42 -5.96
CA ASP A 185 -12.09 -5.45 -4.50
C ASP A 185 -11.51 -4.12 -3.97
N LEU A 186 -12.29 -3.41 -3.18
CA LEU A 186 -11.86 -2.19 -2.51
C LEU A 186 -11.25 -2.53 -1.16
N SER A 187 -9.96 -2.30 -1.03
CA SER A 187 -9.23 -2.38 0.24
C SER A 187 -8.55 -1.06 0.53
N ILE A 188 -8.70 -0.55 1.74
CA ILE A 188 -8.01 0.65 2.21
C ILE A 188 -7.61 0.51 3.67
N LEU A 189 -6.37 0.87 3.96
CA LEU A 189 -5.79 0.88 5.31
C LEU A 189 -5.42 2.32 5.67
N GLU A 190 -5.84 2.77 6.84
CA GLU A 190 -5.41 4.03 7.45
C GLU A 190 -4.48 3.75 8.63
N VAL A 191 -3.32 4.40 8.66
CA VAL A 191 -2.37 4.37 9.76
C VAL A 191 -2.20 5.78 10.30
N ASN A 192 -2.63 6.01 11.53
CA ASN A 192 -2.48 7.28 12.22
C ASN A 192 -1.23 7.28 13.09
N PHE A 193 -0.31 8.21 12.81
CA PHE A 193 0.89 8.43 13.60
C PHE A 193 0.57 9.46 14.69
N GLY A 194 0.23 8.98 15.88
CA GLY A 194 -0.08 9.85 17.02
C GLY A 194 1.00 10.90 17.29
N SER A 195 0.61 12.04 17.88
CA SER A 195 1.54 13.02 18.40
C SER A 195 2.48 12.32 19.40
N SER A 196 3.80 12.55 19.28
CA SER A 196 4.71 12.16 20.34
C SER A 196 4.27 12.87 21.62
N SER A 197 3.65 12.17 22.57
CA SER A 197 3.66 12.67 23.94
C SER A 197 5.12 12.78 24.35
N PRO A 198 5.58 13.95 24.84
CA PRO A 198 6.88 14.02 25.45
C PRO A 198 6.91 13.05 26.64
N ALA A 199 7.91 12.17 26.65
CA ALA A 199 8.19 11.29 27.77
C ALA A 199 8.66 12.11 28.98
#